data_ea4ef1fb2254cc9501a2de268c07cbbf
#
_entry.id   ea4ef1fb2254cc9501a2de268c07cbbf
#
_cell.length_a   1.000
_cell.length_b   1.000
_cell.length_c   1.000
_cell.angle_alpha   90.00
_cell.angle_beta   90.00
_cell.angle_gamma   90.00
#
_symmetry.space_group_name_H-M   'P 1'
#
loop_
_entity.id
_entity.type
_entity.pdbx_description
1 polymer ?
#
loop_
_entity_poly.entity_id
_entity_poly.type
_entity_poly.pdbx_seq_one_letter_code
_entity_poly.pdbx_strand_id
1 'polypeptide(L)'
;MRKSGILMHISSLPSDYGIGTMGKEAYKFVDFLKNAKQKCWQILPIGPTSYGDSPYQSFSTNAGNPYFIDMDILREEGLLKKSDYSKLDWGKDRKNVDYETIYENRFKVLKIAFEEFKKGDLSEFYDFLQKNERWISNYALFMSIKNENDGKSWLEWEDGLRKRDSHSLWEFKSSHEDDVMFWEFVQFKFFEQWNKLKKYANDNGVSIIGDIPIYVALDSAEVWVYPDLFELDENLVPKAVAGCPPDAFSPTGQLWGNPLYNWDRHREYGFNWWIDRIKSATSLYDVVRIDHFRGFEGYYSIPYGDKTAENGQWLKGPGIELFNAVKNELGDLPIIAEDLGFLTEDVHKLLRDSGFPGMKVLEFAFDPREESNYLPYTYNSNSVVYVGTHDNNTVLGWIDELDEDTLEFCKKYIDSEDDIVWKLIKTAMASVSDTAIIQMQDYLELGSEARMNTPSVLGGNWQWRMGKNDLTDKLAKKIADITCTYGRSERQ
;
A
#
# COMPACT_ATOMS: atom_id res chain seq x y z
N MET A 1 -13.91 20.91 1.05
CA MET A 1 -14.19 20.87 2.52
C MET A 1 -12.99 20.23 3.19
N ARG A 2 -12.45 20.86 4.24
CA ARG A 2 -11.31 20.29 5.00
C ARG A 2 -11.74 18.98 5.68
N LYS A 3 -10.88 17.98 5.67
CA LYS A 3 -11.16 16.66 6.25
C LYS A 3 -9.93 16.10 6.97
N SER A 4 -10.14 15.09 7.79
CA SER A 4 -9.07 14.34 8.41
C SER A 4 -9.32 12.84 8.34
N GLY A 5 -8.28 12.06 8.56
CA GLY A 5 -8.31 10.62 8.54
C GLY A 5 -7.22 9.99 9.38
N ILE A 6 -7.25 8.67 9.44
CA ILE A 6 -6.28 7.86 10.15
C ILE A 6 -5.58 6.94 9.16
N LEU A 7 -4.24 6.89 9.23
CA LEU A 7 -3.41 5.89 8.57
C LEU A 7 -3.34 4.64 9.45
N MET A 8 -3.89 3.53 8.96
CA MET A 8 -3.91 2.25 9.65
C MET A 8 -4.06 1.12 8.64
N HIS A 9 -3.02 0.33 8.43
CA HIS A 9 -3.12 -0.78 7.48
C HIS A 9 -3.99 -1.92 8.01
N ILE A 10 -4.60 -2.69 7.11
CA ILE A 10 -5.47 -3.83 7.47
C ILE A 10 -4.70 -4.88 8.28
N SER A 11 -3.43 -5.19 7.91
CA SER A 11 -2.59 -6.14 8.64
C SER A 11 -2.44 -5.80 10.12
N SER A 12 -2.48 -4.50 10.45
CA SER A 12 -2.29 -3.97 11.80
C SER A 12 -3.55 -3.99 12.66
N LEU A 13 -4.70 -4.35 12.10
CA LEU A 13 -5.92 -4.52 12.89
C LEU A 13 -5.82 -5.73 13.85
N PRO A 14 -6.49 -5.70 15.01
CA PRO A 14 -6.54 -6.85 15.89
C PRO A 14 -7.16 -8.06 15.22
N SER A 15 -6.65 -9.25 15.52
CA SER A 15 -7.20 -10.50 15.06
C SER A 15 -6.73 -11.66 15.94
N ASP A 16 -7.50 -12.72 16.04
CA ASP A 16 -7.09 -13.98 16.67
C ASP A 16 -6.28 -14.88 15.71
N TYR A 17 -6.10 -14.43 14.45
CA TYR A 17 -5.51 -15.23 13.35
C TYR A 17 -4.18 -14.66 12.85
N GLY A 18 -3.43 -14.03 13.76
CA GLY A 18 -2.04 -13.61 13.55
C GLY A 18 -1.83 -12.34 12.72
N ILE A 19 -2.81 -11.94 11.91
CA ILE A 19 -2.79 -10.73 11.07
C ILE A 19 -4.20 -10.14 11.01
N GLY A 20 -4.29 -8.82 10.84
CA GLY A 20 -5.58 -8.14 10.63
C GLY A 20 -6.29 -8.64 9.37
N THR A 21 -7.60 -8.70 9.41
CA THR A 21 -8.46 -9.21 8.32
C THR A 21 -9.62 -8.26 8.03
N MET A 22 -10.33 -8.47 6.94
CA MET A 22 -11.54 -7.74 6.56
C MET A 22 -12.78 -8.19 7.36
N GLY A 23 -12.56 -8.72 8.57
CA GLY A 23 -13.60 -9.22 9.47
C GLY A 23 -14.05 -8.17 10.49
N LYS A 24 -14.66 -8.67 11.57
CA LYS A 24 -15.31 -7.87 12.62
C LYS A 24 -14.50 -6.68 13.12
N GLU A 25 -13.18 -6.81 13.28
CA GLU A 25 -12.35 -5.73 13.83
C GLU A 25 -12.16 -4.59 12.81
N ALA A 26 -12.19 -4.89 11.51
CA ALA A 26 -12.18 -3.86 10.47
C ALA A 26 -13.48 -3.02 10.48
N TYR A 27 -14.63 -3.67 10.66
CA TYR A 27 -15.92 -2.97 10.82
C TYR A 27 -15.95 -2.11 12.09
N LYS A 28 -15.43 -2.61 13.20
CA LYS A 28 -15.28 -1.80 14.44
C LYS A 28 -14.35 -0.60 14.25
N PHE A 29 -13.31 -0.74 13.42
CA PHE A 29 -12.43 0.38 13.12
C PHE A 29 -13.17 1.46 12.32
N VAL A 30 -14.02 1.08 11.37
CA VAL A 30 -14.92 2.02 10.68
C VAL A 30 -15.85 2.74 11.67
N ASP A 31 -16.44 2.01 12.62
CA ASP A 31 -17.30 2.61 13.66
C ASP A 31 -16.52 3.60 14.53
N PHE A 32 -15.28 3.25 14.91
CA PHE A 32 -14.39 4.14 15.63
C PHE A 32 -14.07 5.41 14.82
N LEU A 33 -13.74 5.29 13.53
CA LEU A 33 -13.49 6.45 12.64
C LEU A 33 -14.70 7.36 12.59
N LYS A 34 -15.90 6.82 12.42
CA LYS A 34 -17.15 7.57 12.47
C LYS A 34 -17.34 8.33 13.78
N ASN A 35 -17.14 7.64 14.91
CA ASN A 35 -17.28 8.22 16.24
C ASN A 35 -16.22 9.30 16.50
N ALA A 36 -15.00 9.10 15.98
CA ALA A 36 -13.90 10.07 16.02
C ALA A 36 -14.03 11.20 14.97
N LYS A 37 -15.17 11.27 14.23
CA LYS A 37 -15.44 12.26 13.17
C LYS A 37 -14.42 12.26 12.03
N GLN A 38 -13.72 11.15 11.81
CA GLN A 38 -12.79 11.00 10.71
C GLN A 38 -13.54 10.73 9.40
N LYS A 39 -13.03 11.30 8.31
CA LYS A 39 -13.62 11.19 6.97
C LYS A 39 -12.80 10.30 6.04
N CYS A 40 -11.59 9.94 6.43
CA CYS A 40 -10.71 9.10 5.64
C CYS A 40 -10.11 7.98 6.49
N TRP A 41 -10.01 6.81 5.88
CA TRP A 41 -9.18 5.70 6.33
C TRP A 41 -8.09 5.48 5.27
N GLN A 42 -6.84 5.79 5.59
CA GLN A 42 -5.72 5.51 4.69
C GLN A 42 -5.12 4.15 5.03
N ILE A 43 -4.90 3.35 3.98
CA ILE A 43 -4.27 2.04 4.04
C ILE A 43 -3.09 1.98 3.08
N LEU A 44 -2.20 1.02 3.30
CA LEU A 44 -1.09 0.69 2.39
C LEU A 44 -1.61 -0.20 1.24
N PRO A 45 -0.79 -0.52 0.22
CA PRO A 45 -1.20 -1.43 -0.85
C PRO A 45 -1.73 -2.75 -0.29
N ILE A 46 -2.85 -3.23 -0.84
CA ILE A 46 -3.53 -4.45 -0.37
C ILE A 46 -3.29 -5.67 -1.28
N GLY A 47 -2.26 -5.59 -2.13
CA GLY A 47 -1.84 -6.70 -2.99
C GLY A 47 -1.16 -7.84 -2.22
N PRO A 48 -1.06 -9.03 -2.84
CA PRO A 48 -0.34 -10.16 -2.24
C PRO A 48 1.14 -9.82 -2.09
N THR A 49 1.68 -9.98 -0.88
CA THR A 49 3.08 -9.68 -0.58
C THR A 49 4.01 -10.77 -1.10
N SER A 50 5.19 -10.36 -1.56
CA SER A 50 6.27 -11.25 -1.95
C SER A 50 7.28 -11.42 -0.82
N TYR A 51 8.50 -11.88 -1.14
CA TYR A 51 9.58 -12.00 -0.18
C TYR A 51 9.87 -10.66 0.52
N GLY A 52 9.96 -10.71 1.85
CA GLY A 52 10.19 -9.51 2.69
C GLY A 52 8.91 -8.84 3.19
N ASP A 53 7.73 -9.40 2.87
CA ASP A 53 6.41 -9.00 3.39
C ASP A 53 5.99 -7.57 3.09
N SER A 54 6.77 -6.84 2.27
CA SER A 54 6.47 -5.47 1.89
C SER A 54 5.21 -5.39 1.02
N PRO A 55 4.22 -4.56 1.38
CA PRO A 55 3.05 -4.32 0.54
C PRO A 55 3.40 -3.62 -0.78
N TYR A 56 4.60 -3.02 -0.89
CA TYR A 56 5.10 -2.35 -2.11
C TYR A 56 5.80 -3.32 -3.06
N GLN A 57 6.05 -4.57 -2.65
CA GLN A 57 6.58 -5.65 -3.48
C GLN A 57 5.50 -6.72 -3.63
N SER A 58 4.66 -6.58 -4.63
CA SER A 58 3.50 -7.46 -4.82
C SER A 58 3.66 -8.36 -6.04
N PHE A 59 3.13 -9.58 -5.96
CA PHE A 59 3.03 -10.50 -7.10
C PHE A 59 2.05 -10.03 -8.18
N SER A 60 1.19 -9.04 -7.89
CA SER A 60 0.29 -8.43 -8.87
C SER A 60 -0.17 -7.05 -8.43
N THR A 61 -0.40 -6.17 -9.40
CA THR A 61 -0.97 -4.84 -9.18
C THR A 61 -2.49 -4.85 -9.06
N ASN A 62 -3.14 -5.97 -9.40
CA ASN A 62 -4.60 -6.11 -9.44
C ASN A 62 -5.14 -7.05 -8.36
N ALA A 63 -4.35 -8.04 -7.95
CA ALA A 63 -4.78 -9.05 -6.99
C ALA A 63 -4.79 -8.52 -5.56
N GLY A 64 -5.69 -9.06 -4.74
CA GLY A 64 -5.76 -8.79 -3.31
C GLY A 64 -4.99 -9.80 -2.47
N ASN A 65 -4.54 -9.38 -1.30
CA ASN A 65 -3.75 -10.19 -0.38
C ASN A 65 -4.61 -11.27 0.31
N PRO A 66 -4.35 -12.56 0.09
CA PRO A 66 -5.10 -13.66 0.71
C PRO A 66 -5.09 -13.63 2.25
N TYR A 67 -4.08 -13.00 2.86
CA TYR A 67 -3.98 -12.91 4.31
C TYR A 67 -5.10 -12.08 4.94
N PHE A 68 -5.71 -11.16 4.20
CA PHE A 68 -6.79 -10.30 4.68
C PHE A 68 -8.18 -10.93 4.62
N ILE A 69 -8.32 -12.09 3.98
CA ILE A 69 -9.58 -12.85 3.96
C ILE A 69 -9.90 -13.31 5.38
N ASP A 70 -11.07 -12.95 5.88
CA ASP A 70 -11.51 -13.33 7.22
C ASP A 70 -12.12 -14.74 7.23
N MET A 71 -11.61 -15.59 8.10
CA MET A 71 -12.02 -17.00 8.20
C MET A 71 -13.36 -17.17 8.93
N ASP A 72 -13.72 -16.26 9.82
CA ASP A 72 -15.03 -16.31 10.47
C ASP A 72 -16.15 -15.99 9.47
N ILE A 73 -15.91 -15.09 8.50
CA ILE A 73 -16.84 -14.84 7.39
C ILE A 73 -16.97 -16.10 6.51
N LEU A 74 -15.86 -16.74 6.14
CA LEU A 74 -15.93 -18.00 5.37
C LEU A 74 -16.69 -19.10 6.12
N ARG A 75 -16.58 -19.14 7.47
CA ARG A 75 -17.36 -20.06 8.29
C ARG A 75 -18.85 -19.69 8.26
N GLU A 76 -19.20 -18.42 8.34
CA GLU A 76 -20.60 -17.97 8.29
C GLU A 76 -21.23 -18.25 6.93
N GLU A 77 -20.45 -18.27 5.86
CA GLU A 77 -20.85 -18.70 4.53
C GLU A 77 -20.94 -20.24 4.40
N GLY A 78 -20.57 -21.00 5.42
CA GLY A 78 -20.62 -22.46 5.43
C GLY A 78 -19.40 -23.14 4.78
N LEU A 79 -18.37 -22.37 4.38
CA LEU A 79 -17.17 -22.90 3.70
C LEU A 79 -16.14 -23.47 4.69
N LEU A 80 -16.23 -23.11 5.97
CA LEU A 80 -15.34 -23.60 7.03
C LEU A 80 -16.11 -23.99 8.27
N LYS A 81 -15.52 -24.89 9.06
CA LYS A 81 -15.92 -25.14 10.46
C LYS A 81 -14.91 -24.45 11.40
N LYS A 82 -15.33 -24.07 12.60
CA LYS A 82 -14.43 -23.45 13.60
C LYS A 82 -13.22 -24.33 13.94
N SER A 83 -13.39 -25.67 13.88
CA SER A 83 -12.33 -26.66 14.12
C SER A 83 -11.19 -26.58 13.10
N ASP A 84 -11.44 -26.07 11.89
CA ASP A 84 -10.49 -26.12 10.78
C ASP A 84 -9.36 -25.10 10.96
N TYR A 85 -9.57 -24.06 11.76
CA TYR A 85 -8.60 -22.98 11.96
C TYR A 85 -8.36 -22.55 13.42
N SER A 86 -9.26 -22.87 14.36
CA SER A 86 -9.17 -22.36 15.74
C SER A 86 -8.02 -22.95 16.55
N LYS A 87 -7.47 -24.09 16.15
CA LYS A 87 -6.39 -24.79 16.86
C LYS A 87 -5.03 -24.66 16.17
N LEU A 88 -4.97 -23.99 15.04
CA LEU A 88 -3.72 -23.75 14.33
C LEU A 88 -2.90 -22.69 15.07
N ASP A 89 -1.60 -22.74 14.91
CA ASP A 89 -0.70 -21.69 15.37
C ASP A 89 -0.82 -20.48 14.42
N TRP A 90 -1.04 -19.29 14.97
CA TRP A 90 -1.14 -18.04 14.23
C TRP A 90 -0.09 -17.03 14.70
N GLY A 91 1.00 -17.51 15.30
CA GLY A 91 2.03 -16.68 15.92
C GLY A 91 1.74 -16.42 17.41
N LYS A 92 2.79 -16.28 18.17
CA LYS A 92 2.72 -16.12 19.64
C LYS A 92 2.58 -14.67 20.07
N ASP A 93 3.15 -13.77 19.29
CA ASP A 93 3.07 -12.33 19.58
C ASP A 93 1.78 -11.73 19.01
N ARG A 94 1.01 -11.10 19.90
CA ARG A 94 -0.23 -10.42 19.47
C ARG A 94 0.01 -9.01 18.94
N LYS A 95 1.20 -8.47 19.14
CA LYS A 95 1.59 -7.13 18.70
C LYS A 95 2.31 -7.11 17.38
N ASN A 96 2.79 -8.27 16.92
CA ASN A 96 3.50 -8.39 15.66
C ASN A 96 2.95 -9.55 14.83
N VAL A 97 2.99 -9.38 13.50
CA VAL A 97 2.66 -10.43 12.54
C VAL A 97 3.85 -11.37 12.41
N ASP A 98 3.59 -12.67 12.55
CA ASP A 98 4.52 -13.74 12.19
C ASP A 98 4.16 -14.26 10.80
N TYR A 99 4.75 -13.66 9.77
CA TYR A 99 4.41 -13.94 8.38
C TYR A 99 4.70 -15.40 7.97
N GLU A 100 5.75 -16.02 8.49
CA GLU A 100 6.08 -17.43 8.22
C GLU A 100 4.96 -18.34 8.71
N THR A 101 4.56 -18.19 9.96
CA THR A 101 3.45 -18.95 10.55
C THR A 101 2.12 -18.69 9.82
N ILE A 102 1.86 -17.45 9.40
CA ILE A 102 0.67 -17.10 8.62
C ILE A 102 0.70 -17.82 7.27
N TYR A 103 1.82 -17.74 6.54
CA TYR A 103 1.97 -18.39 5.23
C TYR A 103 1.70 -19.89 5.31
N GLU A 104 2.31 -20.58 6.27
CA GLU A 104 2.14 -22.03 6.44
C GLU A 104 0.69 -22.44 6.70
N ASN A 105 -0.07 -21.68 7.46
CA ASN A 105 -1.38 -22.10 7.92
C ASN A 105 -2.54 -21.49 7.14
N ARG A 106 -2.41 -20.26 6.63
CA ARG A 106 -3.49 -19.57 5.91
C ARG A 106 -3.93 -20.35 4.66
N PHE A 107 -2.99 -20.76 3.84
CA PHE A 107 -3.32 -21.47 2.60
C PHE A 107 -3.89 -22.88 2.85
N LYS A 108 -3.51 -23.55 3.94
CA LYS A 108 -4.15 -24.82 4.34
C LYS A 108 -5.65 -24.62 4.62
N VAL A 109 -6.00 -23.56 5.34
CA VAL A 109 -7.39 -23.23 5.66
C VAL A 109 -8.16 -22.80 4.41
N LEU A 110 -7.57 -21.96 3.56
CA LEU A 110 -8.19 -21.51 2.31
C LEU A 110 -8.44 -22.70 1.35
N LYS A 111 -7.55 -23.71 1.30
CA LYS A 111 -7.77 -24.94 0.52
C LYS A 111 -8.96 -25.74 1.05
N ILE A 112 -9.16 -25.82 2.38
CA ILE A 112 -10.36 -26.47 2.95
C ILE A 112 -11.63 -25.73 2.52
N ALA A 113 -11.62 -24.41 2.58
CA ALA A 113 -12.74 -23.58 2.13
C ALA A 113 -13.04 -23.75 0.64
N PHE A 114 -12.00 -23.85 -0.18
CA PHE A 114 -12.13 -24.08 -1.62
C PHE A 114 -12.78 -25.42 -1.95
N GLU A 115 -12.40 -26.52 -1.25
CA GLU A 115 -13.00 -27.84 -1.46
C GLU A 115 -14.50 -27.85 -1.12
N GLU A 116 -14.93 -27.06 -0.17
CA GLU A 116 -16.36 -26.91 0.14
C GLU A 116 -17.06 -26.00 -0.88
N PHE A 117 -16.40 -24.91 -1.28
CA PHE A 117 -16.91 -23.96 -2.27
C PHE A 117 -17.25 -24.61 -3.62
N LYS A 118 -16.41 -25.54 -4.11
CA LYS A 118 -16.62 -26.26 -5.38
C LYS A 118 -17.94 -27.05 -5.42
N LYS A 119 -18.55 -27.34 -4.28
CA LYS A 119 -19.81 -28.11 -4.19
C LYS A 119 -21.06 -27.25 -4.29
N GLY A 120 -20.89 -25.93 -4.21
CA GLY A 120 -21.98 -24.96 -4.21
C GLY A 120 -22.36 -24.43 -5.59
N ASP A 121 -23.13 -23.35 -5.61
CA ASP A 121 -23.43 -22.60 -6.83
C ASP A 121 -22.23 -21.69 -7.17
N LEU A 122 -21.69 -21.82 -8.37
CA LEU A 122 -20.54 -21.09 -8.86
C LEU A 122 -20.92 -19.92 -9.79
N SER A 123 -22.19 -19.57 -9.91
CA SER A 123 -22.65 -18.55 -10.86
C SER A 123 -21.98 -17.18 -10.59
N GLU A 124 -21.98 -16.70 -9.35
CA GLU A 124 -21.34 -15.42 -8.97
C GLU A 124 -19.82 -15.44 -9.15
N PHE A 125 -19.21 -16.61 -8.95
CA PHE A 125 -17.78 -16.81 -9.18
C PHE A 125 -17.45 -16.67 -10.68
N TYR A 126 -18.18 -17.29 -11.57
CA TYR A 126 -17.95 -17.15 -13.01
C TYR A 126 -18.25 -15.73 -13.50
N ASP A 127 -19.25 -15.04 -12.94
CA ASP A 127 -19.50 -13.63 -13.21
C ASP A 127 -18.32 -12.75 -12.77
N PHE A 128 -17.71 -13.07 -11.63
CA PHE A 128 -16.51 -12.38 -11.16
C PHE A 128 -15.32 -12.62 -12.10
N LEU A 129 -15.09 -13.84 -12.54
CA LEU A 129 -14.01 -14.17 -13.49
C LEU A 129 -14.19 -13.41 -14.80
N GLN A 130 -15.41 -13.39 -15.34
CA GLN A 130 -15.72 -12.66 -16.57
C GLN A 130 -15.45 -11.16 -16.44
N LYS A 131 -15.86 -10.55 -15.32
CA LYS A 131 -15.64 -9.12 -15.08
C LYS A 131 -14.15 -8.76 -14.92
N ASN A 132 -13.33 -9.72 -14.51
CA ASN A 132 -11.90 -9.56 -14.22
C ASN A 132 -10.99 -10.30 -15.22
N GLU A 133 -11.51 -10.73 -16.38
CA GLU A 133 -10.82 -11.58 -17.36
C GLU A 133 -9.45 -11.04 -17.80
N ARG A 134 -9.28 -9.70 -17.80
CA ARG A 134 -8.04 -9.04 -18.21
C ARG A 134 -6.81 -9.44 -17.38
N TRP A 135 -7.00 -9.77 -16.11
CA TRP A 135 -5.87 -10.05 -15.21
C TRP A 135 -5.98 -11.35 -14.45
N ILE A 136 -7.21 -11.78 -14.05
CA ILE A 136 -7.41 -12.86 -13.09
C ILE A 136 -6.82 -14.20 -13.54
N SER A 137 -7.05 -14.59 -14.79
CA SER A 137 -6.56 -15.87 -15.34
C SER A 137 -5.03 -15.89 -15.44
N ASN A 138 -4.39 -14.75 -15.80
CA ASN A 138 -2.94 -14.65 -15.83
C ASN A 138 -2.33 -14.70 -14.43
N TYR A 139 -2.93 -14.01 -13.47
CA TYR A 139 -2.50 -14.04 -12.08
C TYR A 139 -2.64 -15.43 -11.46
N ALA A 140 -3.80 -16.09 -11.64
CA ALA A 140 -4.04 -17.42 -11.10
C ALA A 140 -3.09 -18.46 -11.71
N LEU A 141 -2.82 -18.37 -13.01
CA LEU A 141 -1.84 -19.22 -13.68
C LEU A 141 -0.40 -18.94 -13.17
N PHE A 142 -0.01 -17.68 -13.05
CA PHE A 142 1.30 -17.27 -12.48
C PHE A 142 1.50 -17.86 -11.08
N MET A 143 0.52 -17.72 -10.20
CA MET A 143 0.61 -18.23 -8.84
C MET A 143 0.59 -19.77 -8.77
N SER A 144 -0.15 -20.43 -9.66
CA SER A 144 -0.17 -21.88 -9.76
C SER A 144 1.19 -22.43 -10.22
N ILE A 145 1.80 -21.83 -11.26
CA ILE A 145 3.15 -22.18 -11.72
C ILE A 145 4.18 -21.93 -10.62
N LYS A 146 4.10 -20.77 -9.96
CA LYS A 146 5.00 -20.40 -8.86
C LYS A 146 4.92 -21.40 -7.71
N ASN A 147 3.71 -21.82 -7.34
CA ASN A 147 3.50 -22.83 -6.29
C ASN A 147 4.11 -24.18 -6.65
N GLU A 148 3.95 -24.64 -7.89
CA GLU A 148 4.54 -25.90 -8.38
C GLU A 148 6.07 -25.84 -8.46
N ASN A 149 6.64 -24.63 -8.61
CA ASN A 149 8.09 -24.39 -8.62
C ASN A 149 8.63 -23.94 -7.26
N ASP A 150 8.04 -24.38 -6.13
CA ASP A 150 8.50 -24.09 -4.77
C ASP A 150 8.68 -22.58 -4.47
N GLY A 151 7.86 -21.72 -5.06
CA GLY A 151 7.91 -20.26 -4.88
C GLY A 151 9.04 -19.56 -5.63
N LYS A 152 9.82 -20.25 -6.48
CA LYS A 152 10.90 -19.63 -7.27
C LYS A 152 10.40 -18.50 -8.15
N SER A 153 11.30 -17.55 -8.42
CA SER A 153 11.03 -16.48 -9.38
C SER A 153 10.68 -17.05 -10.77
N TRP A 154 9.78 -16.37 -11.50
CA TRP A 154 9.45 -16.77 -12.87
C TRP A 154 10.66 -16.78 -13.82
N LEU A 155 11.71 -16.02 -13.50
CA LEU A 155 12.97 -16.04 -14.24
C LEU A 155 13.70 -17.40 -14.14
N GLU A 156 13.40 -18.20 -13.12
CA GLU A 156 13.99 -19.51 -12.88
C GLU A 156 13.14 -20.68 -13.40
N TRP A 157 11.94 -20.40 -13.95
CA TRP A 157 11.09 -21.41 -14.52
C TRP A 157 11.67 -21.96 -15.82
N GLU A 158 11.21 -23.15 -16.24
CA GLU A 158 11.60 -23.67 -17.54
C GLU A 158 11.18 -22.73 -18.68
N ASP A 159 11.92 -22.75 -19.78
CA ASP A 159 11.79 -21.79 -20.88
C ASP A 159 10.38 -21.67 -21.44
N GLY A 160 9.64 -22.78 -21.57
CA GLY A 160 8.27 -22.79 -22.08
C GLY A 160 7.32 -21.96 -21.24
N LEU A 161 7.38 -22.13 -19.91
CA LEU A 161 6.56 -21.36 -18.95
C LEU A 161 7.09 -19.94 -18.77
N ARG A 162 8.42 -19.78 -18.67
CA ARG A 162 9.08 -18.49 -18.50
C ARG A 162 8.80 -17.54 -19.66
N LYS A 163 8.88 -18.04 -20.89
CA LYS A 163 8.66 -17.27 -22.14
C LYS A 163 7.21 -17.28 -22.60
N ARG A 164 6.30 -17.85 -21.81
CA ARG A 164 4.87 -17.92 -22.09
C ARG A 164 4.54 -18.60 -23.42
N ASP A 165 5.24 -19.72 -23.76
CA ASP A 165 4.88 -20.53 -24.92
C ASP A 165 3.44 -21.04 -24.76
N SER A 166 2.63 -20.83 -25.79
CA SER A 166 1.20 -21.12 -25.74
C SER A 166 0.89 -22.60 -25.46
N HIS A 167 1.72 -23.53 -25.99
CA HIS A 167 1.54 -24.97 -25.77
C HIS A 167 1.90 -25.34 -24.33
N SER A 168 3.04 -24.87 -23.82
CA SER A 168 3.49 -25.11 -22.45
C SER A 168 2.49 -24.56 -21.42
N LEU A 169 1.94 -23.36 -21.65
CA LEU A 169 0.92 -22.78 -20.77
C LEU A 169 -0.39 -23.55 -20.81
N TRP A 170 -0.81 -24.02 -21.99
CA TRP A 170 -2.02 -24.84 -22.13
C TRP A 170 -1.85 -26.19 -21.43
N GLU A 171 -0.73 -26.87 -21.62
CA GLU A 171 -0.41 -28.15 -20.99
C GLU A 171 -0.39 -28.03 -19.47
N PHE A 172 0.30 -27.01 -18.95
CA PHE A 172 0.33 -26.75 -17.52
C PHE A 172 -1.08 -26.47 -16.97
N LYS A 173 -1.83 -25.57 -17.58
CA LYS A 173 -3.18 -25.22 -17.15
C LYS A 173 -4.11 -26.43 -17.14
N SER A 174 -4.03 -27.28 -18.18
CA SER A 174 -4.88 -28.48 -18.30
C SER A 174 -4.57 -29.54 -17.25
N SER A 175 -3.32 -29.61 -16.77
CA SER A 175 -2.91 -30.56 -15.73
C SER A 175 -3.10 -30.00 -14.29
N HIS A 176 -3.31 -28.67 -14.13
CA HIS A 176 -3.42 -28.00 -12.84
C HIS A 176 -4.69 -27.13 -12.73
N GLU A 177 -5.80 -27.58 -13.33
CA GLU A 177 -7.05 -26.80 -13.36
C GLU A 177 -7.54 -26.43 -11.96
N ASP A 178 -7.48 -27.36 -11.00
CA ASP A 178 -7.89 -27.13 -9.61
C ASP A 178 -6.99 -26.10 -8.89
N ASP A 179 -5.68 -26.08 -9.14
CA ASP A 179 -4.77 -25.12 -8.54
C ASP A 179 -4.99 -23.71 -9.12
N VAL A 180 -5.23 -23.59 -10.42
CA VAL A 180 -5.59 -22.32 -11.06
C VAL A 180 -6.92 -21.81 -10.49
N MET A 181 -7.95 -22.69 -10.42
CA MET A 181 -9.25 -22.33 -9.85
C MET A 181 -9.16 -21.94 -8.37
N PHE A 182 -8.25 -22.56 -7.61
CA PHE A 182 -7.99 -22.18 -6.22
C PHE A 182 -7.53 -20.72 -6.11
N TRP A 183 -6.59 -20.27 -6.94
CA TRP A 183 -6.13 -18.87 -6.91
C TRP A 183 -7.21 -17.90 -7.40
N GLU A 184 -8.04 -18.29 -8.36
CA GLU A 184 -9.22 -17.53 -8.78
C GLU A 184 -10.25 -17.42 -7.63
N PHE A 185 -10.54 -18.51 -6.92
CA PHE A 185 -11.41 -18.53 -5.74
C PHE A 185 -10.91 -17.62 -4.62
N VAL A 186 -9.61 -17.64 -4.34
CA VAL A 186 -9.01 -16.78 -3.32
C VAL A 186 -9.23 -15.30 -3.65
N GLN A 187 -9.07 -14.92 -4.92
CA GLN A 187 -9.35 -13.56 -5.35
C GLN A 187 -10.85 -13.22 -5.28
N PHE A 188 -11.71 -14.14 -5.69
CA PHE A 188 -13.15 -13.95 -5.55
C PHE A 188 -13.56 -13.66 -4.11
N LYS A 189 -13.08 -14.41 -3.13
CA LYS A 189 -13.38 -14.22 -1.70
C LYS A 189 -12.74 -12.94 -1.15
N PHE A 190 -11.54 -12.59 -1.61
CA PHE A 190 -10.94 -11.31 -1.23
C PHE A 190 -11.81 -10.12 -1.68
N PHE A 191 -12.18 -10.06 -2.96
CA PHE A 191 -12.96 -8.94 -3.49
C PHE A 191 -14.38 -8.89 -2.93
N GLU A 192 -14.98 -10.04 -2.65
CA GLU A 192 -16.28 -10.10 -1.99
C GLU A 192 -16.25 -9.45 -0.60
N GLN A 193 -15.26 -9.81 0.23
CA GLN A 193 -15.11 -9.24 1.58
C GLN A 193 -14.66 -7.78 1.52
N TRP A 194 -13.74 -7.43 0.62
CA TRP A 194 -13.29 -6.07 0.43
C TRP A 194 -14.42 -5.11 0.02
N ASN A 195 -15.19 -5.49 -0.97
CA ASN A 195 -16.31 -4.66 -1.46
C ASN A 195 -17.37 -4.43 -0.37
N LYS A 196 -17.66 -5.44 0.47
CA LYS A 196 -18.55 -5.32 1.63
C LYS A 196 -17.99 -4.34 2.66
N LEU A 197 -16.71 -4.43 2.99
CA LEU A 197 -16.04 -3.54 3.94
C LEU A 197 -15.97 -2.09 3.40
N LYS A 198 -15.53 -1.90 2.16
CA LYS A 198 -15.48 -0.58 1.50
C LYS A 198 -16.87 0.07 1.49
N LYS A 199 -17.89 -0.68 1.08
CA LYS A 199 -19.26 -0.19 1.11
C LYS A 199 -19.69 0.23 2.51
N TYR A 200 -19.38 -0.56 3.53
CA TYR A 200 -19.69 -0.22 4.92
C TYR A 200 -18.99 1.08 5.36
N ALA A 201 -17.71 1.25 5.02
CA ALA A 201 -16.98 2.48 5.31
C ALA A 201 -17.65 3.69 4.64
N ASN A 202 -17.98 3.58 3.35
CA ASN A 202 -18.63 4.65 2.58
C ASN A 202 -20.03 4.99 3.13
N ASP A 203 -20.85 3.99 3.46
CA ASP A 203 -22.18 4.18 4.07
C ASP A 203 -22.08 4.90 5.44
N ASN A 204 -20.95 4.80 6.13
CA ASN A 204 -20.67 5.52 7.38
C ASN A 204 -19.92 6.85 7.16
N GLY A 205 -19.79 7.31 5.91
CA GLY A 205 -19.18 8.59 5.54
C GLY A 205 -17.65 8.60 5.66
N VAL A 206 -17.01 7.44 5.57
CA VAL A 206 -15.56 7.25 5.58
C VAL A 206 -15.11 6.83 4.18
N SER A 207 -14.26 7.63 3.55
CA SER A 207 -13.61 7.31 2.27
C SER A 207 -12.31 6.56 2.51
N ILE A 208 -12.02 5.56 1.69
CA ILE A 208 -10.77 4.82 1.76
C ILE A 208 -9.74 5.45 0.84
N ILE A 209 -8.60 5.85 1.41
CA ILE A 209 -7.41 6.25 0.66
C ILE A 209 -6.52 5.01 0.55
N GLY A 210 -6.38 4.50 -0.66
CA GLY A 210 -5.44 3.41 -0.96
C GLY A 210 -4.12 3.93 -1.48
N ASP A 211 -3.19 3.01 -1.70
CA ASP A 211 -1.83 3.31 -2.10
C ASP A 211 -1.39 2.39 -3.24
N ILE A 212 -0.67 2.93 -4.21
CA ILE A 212 -0.05 2.15 -5.28
C ILE A 212 1.40 2.59 -5.46
N PRO A 213 2.37 1.66 -5.46
CA PRO A 213 3.75 2.00 -5.80
C PRO A 213 3.85 2.34 -7.29
N ILE A 214 4.74 3.27 -7.66
CA ILE A 214 5.01 3.54 -9.09
C ILE A 214 5.50 2.27 -9.77
N TYR A 215 6.45 1.56 -9.18
CA TYR A 215 7.03 0.35 -9.78
C TYR A 215 6.25 -0.91 -9.40
N VAL A 216 6.53 -1.98 -10.14
CA VAL A 216 6.04 -3.33 -9.86
C VAL A 216 7.21 -4.24 -9.50
N ALA A 217 6.95 -5.30 -8.76
CA ALA A 217 8.00 -6.28 -8.46
C ALA A 217 8.44 -7.00 -9.74
N LEU A 218 9.74 -7.28 -9.86
CA LEU A 218 10.26 -8.08 -10.96
C LEU A 218 9.59 -9.46 -11.01
N ASP A 219 9.41 -10.06 -9.85
CA ASP A 219 8.72 -11.35 -9.69
C ASP A 219 7.21 -11.11 -9.52
N SER A 220 6.56 -10.68 -10.60
CA SER A 220 5.12 -10.41 -10.65
C SER A 220 4.48 -10.90 -11.95
N ALA A 221 3.17 -11.13 -11.88
CA ALA A 221 2.38 -11.51 -13.05
C ALA A 221 2.46 -10.45 -14.15
N GLU A 222 2.53 -9.17 -13.81
CA GLU A 222 2.61 -8.07 -14.76
C GLU A 222 3.89 -8.12 -15.60
N VAL A 223 5.05 -8.32 -14.98
CA VAL A 223 6.32 -8.38 -15.72
C VAL A 223 6.39 -9.66 -16.56
N TRP A 224 5.91 -10.79 -16.03
CA TRP A 224 5.84 -12.05 -16.77
C TRP A 224 4.89 -11.99 -17.97
N VAL A 225 3.75 -11.28 -17.84
CA VAL A 225 2.73 -11.18 -18.91
C VAL A 225 3.09 -10.14 -19.96
N TYR A 226 3.69 -9.01 -19.55
CA TYR A 226 3.95 -7.84 -20.40
C TYR A 226 5.44 -7.44 -20.39
N PRO A 227 6.38 -8.35 -20.67
CA PRO A 227 7.81 -8.08 -20.52
C PRO A 227 8.29 -6.93 -21.42
N ASP A 228 7.65 -6.67 -22.55
CA ASP A 228 7.98 -5.58 -23.48
C ASP A 228 7.67 -4.18 -22.93
N LEU A 229 6.85 -4.08 -21.88
CA LEU A 229 6.60 -2.82 -21.17
C LEU A 229 7.70 -2.44 -20.18
N PHE A 230 8.72 -3.28 -20.01
CA PHE A 230 9.82 -3.08 -19.07
C PHE A 230 11.18 -3.11 -19.80
N GLU A 231 12.19 -2.48 -19.19
CA GLU A 231 13.57 -2.46 -19.72
C GLU A 231 14.27 -3.81 -19.41
N LEU A 232 13.90 -4.84 -20.16
CA LEU A 232 14.50 -6.17 -20.09
C LEU A 232 15.38 -6.44 -21.31
N ASP A 233 16.34 -7.37 -21.18
CA ASP A 233 17.14 -7.88 -22.29
C ASP A 233 16.44 -9.04 -23.03
N GLU A 234 17.11 -9.65 -24.00
CA GLU A 234 16.58 -10.80 -24.76
C GLU A 234 16.38 -12.07 -23.92
N ASN A 235 16.97 -12.13 -22.74
CA ASN A 235 16.81 -13.21 -21.77
C ASN A 235 15.77 -12.90 -20.70
N LEU A 236 15.04 -11.77 -20.85
CA LEU A 236 14.04 -11.26 -19.91
C LEU A 236 14.63 -10.82 -18.56
N VAL A 237 15.93 -10.53 -18.52
CA VAL A 237 16.63 -10.00 -17.34
C VAL A 237 16.61 -8.47 -17.37
N PRO A 238 16.37 -7.78 -16.25
CA PRO A 238 16.41 -6.31 -16.23
C PRO A 238 17.77 -5.76 -16.70
N LYS A 239 17.75 -4.73 -17.53
CA LYS A 239 18.96 -3.97 -17.91
C LYS A 239 19.39 -3.05 -16.76
N ALA A 240 18.42 -2.49 -16.10
CA ALA A 240 18.58 -1.63 -14.94
C ALA A 240 17.35 -1.74 -14.03
N VAL A 241 17.49 -1.28 -12.80
CA VAL A 241 16.45 -1.31 -11.78
C VAL A 241 16.27 0.06 -11.12
N ALA A 242 15.11 0.23 -10.47
CA ALA A 242 14.75 1.44 -9.78
C ALA A 242 15.42 1.57 -8.41
N GLY A 243 15.57 2.80 -7.96
CA GLY A 243 16.06 3.15 -6.64
C GLY A 243 16.11 4.67 -6.44
N CYS A 244 16.87 5.09 -5.43
CA CYS A 244 17.18 6.50 -5.15
C CYS A 244 18.70 6.69 -5.03
N PRO A 245 19.22 7.85 -5.39
CA PRO A 245 20.64 8.16 -5.24
C PRO A 245 21.04 8.21 -3.76
N PRO A 246 22.36 8.16 -3.49
CA PRO A 246 22.89 8.48 -2.18
C PRO A 246 22.43 9.86 -1.67
N ASP A 247 22.04 9.92 -0.41
CA ASP A 247 21.61 11.13 0.27
C ASP A 247 22.08 11.15 1.74
N ALA A 248 21.62 12.12 2.52
CA ALA A 248 21.95 12.23 3.95
C ALA A 248 21.39 11.08 4.80
N PHE A 249 20.33 10.42 4.35
CA PHE A 249 19.68 9.30 5.04
C PHE A 249 20.23 7.94 4.64
N SER A 250 20.74 7.82 3.40
CA SER A 250 21.33 6.58 2.86
C SER A 250 22.61 6.87 2.09
N PRO A 251 23.79 6.72 2.69
CA PRO A 251 25.08 7.03 2.04
C PRO A 251 25.35 6.24 0.75
N THR A 252 24.72 5.09 0.57
CA THR A 252 24.84 4.24 -0.64
C THR A 252 23.61 4.32 -1.55
N GLY A 253 22.65 5.18 -1.20
CA GLY A 253 21.35 5.25 -1.83
C GLY A 253 20.45 4.05 -1.53
N GLN A 254 19.31 3.99 -2.18
CA GLN A 254 18.34 2.90 -2.02
C GLN A 254 18.24 2.09 -3.32
N LEU A 255 18.48 0.80 -3.25
CA LEU A 255 18.33 -0.15 -4.34
C LEU A 255 17.00 -0.91 -4.16
N TRP A 256 15.97 -0.58 -4.94
CA TRP A 256 14.64 -1.21 -4.78
C TRP A 256 14.50 -2.51 -5.58
N GLY A 257 15.27 -2.68 -6.66
CA GLY A 257 15.28 -3.89 -7.47
C GLY A 257 14.11 -4.05 -8.43
N ASN A 258 13.19 -3.12 -8.49
CA ASN A 258 12.06 -3.13 -9.43
C ASN A 258 12.55 -2.85 -10.85
N PRO A 259 12.05 -3.55 -11.90
CA PRO A 259 12.40 -3.26 -13.27
C PRO A 259 11.89 -1.86 -13.69
N LEU A 260 12.63 -1.19 -14.55
CA LEU A 260 12.24 0.09 -15.09
C LEU A 260 11.25 -0.08 -16.25
N TYR A 261 10.34 0.89 -16.42
CA TYR A 261 9.40 0.90 -17.53
C TYR A 261 10.07 1.28 -18.84
N ASN A 262 9.71 0.58 -19.91
CA ASN A 262 10.00 1.00 -21.28
C ASN A 262 8.97 2.06 -21.70
N TRP A 263 9.25 3.33 -21.37
CA TRP A 263 8.31 4.42 -21.60
C TRP A 263 7.98 4.66 -23.08
N ASP A 264 8.86 4.31 -23.99
CA ASP A 264 8.59 4.41 -25.44
C ASP A 264 7.52 3.40 -25.86
N ARG A 265 7.59 2.16 -25.36
CA ARG A 265 6.53 1.17 -25.60
C ARG A 265 5.21 1.58 -24.96
N HIS A 266 5.24 2.13 -23.75
CA HIS A 266 4.03 2.67 -23.13
C HIS A 266 3.39 3.79 -23.98
N ARG A 267 4.18 4.70 -24.58
CA ARG A 267 3.69 5.73 -25.50
C ARG A 267 3.08 5.12 -26.77
N GLU A 268 3.77 4.15 -27.39
CA GLU A 268 3.27 3.44 -28.58
C GLU A 268 1.91 2.80 -28.35
N TYR A 269 1.68 2.27 -27.13
CA TYR A 269 0.40 1.67 -26.72
C TYR A 269 -0.57 2.69 -26.09
N GLY A 270 -0.35 3.98 -26.20
CA GLY A 270 -1.22 5.02 -25.66
C GLY A 270 -1.38 4.99 -24.14
N PHE A 271 -0.38 4.47 -23.43
CA PHE A 271 -0.40 4.26 -21.97
C PHE A 271 -1.51 3.34 -21.46
N ASN A 272 -2.09 2.48 -22.28
CA ASN A 272 -3.24 1.66 -21.94
C ASN A 272 -3.02 0.84 -20.65
N TRP A 273 -1.84 0.28 -20.44
CA TRP A 273 -1.53 -0.47 -19.22
C TRP A 273 -1.63 0.39 -17.95
N TRP A 274 -1.12 1.63 -18.00
CA TRP A 274 -1.23 2.57 -16.89
C TRP A 274 -2.66 3.06 -16.68
N ILE A 275 -3.41 3.28 -17.73
CA ILE A 275 -4.84 3.65 -17.68
C ILE A 275 -5.61 2.53 -16.98
N ASP A 276 -5.41 1.28 -17.37
CA ASP A 276 -6.06 0.11 -16.75
C ASP A 276 -5.63 -0.06 -15.27
N ARG A 277 -4.36 0.17 -14.94
CA ARG A 277 -3.87 0.12 -13.56
C ARG A 277 -4.53 1.18 -12.66
N ILE A 278 -4.59 2.42 -13.12
CA ILE A 278 -5.24 3.51 -12.38
C ILE A 278 -6.75 3.26 -12.28
N LYS A 279 -7.39 2.78 -13.34
CA LYS A 279 -8.80 2.39 -13.32
C LYS A 279 -9.07 1.30 -12.29
N SER A 280 -8.24 0.27 -12.22
CA SER A 280 -8.34 -0.79 -11.21
C SER A 280 -8.18 -0.22 -9.80
N ALA A 281 -7.17 0.62 -9.57
CA ALA A 281 -6.93 1.24 -8.27
C ALA A 281 -8.11 2.14 -7.83
N THR A 282 -8.68 2.94 -8.73
CA THR A 282 -9.84 3.81 -8.43
C THR A 282 -11.14 3.03 -8.24
N SER A 283 -11.22 1.80 -8.71
CA SER A 283 -12.33 0.90 -8.36
C SER A 283 -12.18 0.32 -6.95
N LEU A 284 -10.94 0.01 -6.54
CA LEU A 284 -10.64 -0.49 -5.20
C LEU A 284 -10.77 0.57 -4.11
N TYR A 285 -10.33 1.80 -4.39
CA TYR A 285 -10.23 2.88 -3.41
C TYR A 285 -11.09 4.08 -3.82
N ASP A 286 -11.42 4.93 -2.85
CA ASP A 286 -12.13 6.19 -3.12
C ASP A 286 -11.15 7.31 -3.48
N VAL A 287 -9.91 7.23 -3.01
CA VAL A 287 -8.78 8.11 -3.33
C VAL A 287 -7.53 7.24 -3.49
N VAL A 288 -6.69 7.52 -4.45
CA VAL A 288 -5.45 6.76 -4.71
C VAL A 288 -4.24 7.63 -4.43
N ARG A 289 -3.39 7.24 -3.47
CA ARG A 289 -2.06 7.80 -3.33
C ARG A 289 -1.13 7.07 -4.31
N ILE A 290 -0.41 7.83 -5.13
CA ILE A 290 0.64 7.27 -5.98
C ILE A 290 1.98 7.53 -5.29
N ASP A 291 2.62 6.45 -4.89
CA ASP A 291 3.93 6.46 -4.25
C ASP A 291 5.03 6.81 -5.26
N HIS A 292 6.03 7.57 -4.80
CA HIS A 292 7.17 8.04 -5.60
C HIS A 292 6.77 8.76 -6.91
N PHE A 293 5.80 9.70 -6.82
CA PHE A 293 5.26 10.42 -7.97
C PHE A 293 6.33 11.14 -8.81
N ARG A 294 7.42 11.59 -8.19
CA ARG A 294 8.53 12.23 -8.90
C ARG A 294 9.12 11.33 -10.01
N GLY A 295 9.04 10.01 -9.88
CA GLY A 295 9.52 9.03 -10.86
C GLY A 295 8.88 9.15 -12.25
N PHE A 296 7.71 9.79 -12.34
CA PHE A 296 7.10 10.11 -13.65
C PHE A 296 7.75 11.30 -14.35
N GLU A 297 8.39 12.19 -13.63
CA GLU A 297 9.20 13.28 -14.21
C GLU A 297 10.61 12.79 -14.51
N GLY A 298 11.25 12.21 -13.50
CA GLY A 298 12.59 11.67 -13.59
C GLY A 298 12.79 10.54 -12.61
N TYR A 299 13.27 9.42 -13.11
CA TYR A 299 13.51 8.21 -12.34
C TYR A 299 15.00 7.87 -12.29
N TYR A 300 15.39 7.23 -11.17
CA TYR A 300 16.78 6.85 -10.95
C TYR A 300 17.01 5.42 -11.43
N SER A 301 17.92 5.27 -12.41
CA SER A 301 18.23 4.02 -13.09
C SER A 301 19.56 3.49 -12.59
N ILE A 302 19.56 2.30 -11.98
CA ILE A 302 20.74 1.65 -11.43
C ILE A 302 21.03 0.40 -12.27
N PRO A 303 22.30 0.18 -12.73
CA PRO A 303 22.64 -1.03 -13.50
C PRO A 303 22.23 -2.29 -12.74
N TYR A 304 21.58 -3.24 -13.44
CA TYR A 304 21.19 -4.51 -12.81
C TYR A 304 22.41 -5.30 -12.37
N GLY A 305 22.37 -5.82 -11.14
CA GLY A 305 23.48 -6.55 -10.53
C GLY A 305 24.38 -5.71 -9.61
N ASP A 306 24.23 -4.38 -9.61
CA ASP A 306 24.88 -3.52 -8.63
C ASP A 306 24.34 -3.82 -7.22
N LYS A 307 25.21 -3.64 -6.23
CA LYS A 307 24.84 -3.89 -4.80
C LYS A 307 24.37 -2.64 -4.08
N THR A 308 24.64 -1.47 -4.66
CA THR A 308 24.30 -0.15 -4.12
C THR A 308 23.75 0.73 -5.23
N ALA A 309 23.18 1.86 -4.88
CA ALA A 309 22.64 2.81 -5.84
C ALA A 309 23.66 3.87 -6.32
N GLU A 310 24.94 3.76 -5.95
CA GLU A 310 25.95 4.79 -6.21
C GLU A 310 26.24 5.02 -7.69
N ASN A 311 26.09 3.98 -8.55
CA ASN A 311 26.36 4.07 -9.99
C ASN A 311 25.13 4.40 -10.84
N GLY A 312 24.03 4.79 -10.20
CA GLY A 312 22.81 5.12 -10.91
C GLY A 312 22.86 6.49 -11.62
N GLN A 313 21.87 6.71 -12.47
CA GLN A 313 21.68 7.96 -13.19
C GLN A 313 20.22 8.36 -13.31
N TRP A 314 19.96 9.66 -13.38
CA TRP A 314 18.62 10.18 -13.61
C TRP A 314 18.25 10.11 -15.10
N LEU A 315 17.07 9.54 -15.38
CA LEU A 315 16.48 9.48 -16.72
C LEU A 315 15.10 10.15 -16.69
N LYS A 316 14.68 10.70 -17.82
CA LYS A 316 13.38 11.37 -17.96
C LYS A 316 12.24 10.35 -18.04
N GLY A 317 11.20 10.60 -17.25
CA GLY A 317 9.95 9.88 -17.30
C GLY A 317 8.96 10.40 -18.36
N PRO A 318 7.73 9.86 -18.39
CA PRO A 318 6.70 10.29 -19.36
C PRO A 318 6.12 11.67 -19.04
N GLY A 319 6.32 12.16 -17.82
CA GLY A 319 5.80 13.45 -17.39
C GLY A 319 4.29 13.56 -17.49
N ILE A 320 3.83 14.74 -17.89
CA ILE A 320 2.39 15.05 -17.98
C ILE A 320 1.65 14.28 -19.08
N GLU A 321 2.37 13.72 -20.07
CA GLU A 321 1.76 12.96 -21.16
C GLU A 321 0.92 11.78 -20.62
N LEU A 322 1.47 11.04 -19.66
CA LEU A 322 0.77 9.93 -19.03
C LEU A 322 -0.54 10.41 -18.37
N PHE A 323 -0.47 11.46 -17.54
CA PHE A 323 -1.65 11.94 -16.80
C PHE A 323 -2.68 12.58 -17.71
N ASN A 324 -2.28 13.18 -18.84
CA ASN A 324 -3.19 13.63 -19.87
C ASN A 324 -3.91 12.45 -20.54
N ALA A 325 -3.21 11.36 -20.85
CA ALA A 325 -3.82 10.14 -21.39
C ALA A 325 -4.83 9.54 -20.41
N VAL A 326 -4.45 9.41 -19.12
CA VAL A 326 -5.35 8.95 -18.05
C VAL A 326 -6.59 9.85 -17.92
N LYS A 327 -6.40 11.17 -17.87
CA LYS A 327 -7.51 12.14 -17.77
C LYS A 327 -8.45 12.10 -18.97
N ASN A 328 -7.90 11.94 -20.17
CA ASN A 328 -8.71 11.85 -21.40
C ASN A 328 -9.59 10.61 -21.41
N GLU A 329 -9.13 9.48 -20.86
CA GLU A 329 -9.87 8.23 -20.85
C GLU A 329 -10.80 8.09 -19.63
N LEU A 330 -10.34 8.51 -18.45
CA LEU A 330 -11.03 8.24 -17.17
C LEU A 330 -11.64 9.50 -16.53
N GLY A 331 -11.36 10.70 -17.08
CA GLY A 331 -11.78 11.96 -16.45
C GLY A 331 -10.89 12.39 -15.28
N ASP A 332 -11.39 13.33 -14.48
CA ASP A 332 -10.71 13.78 -13.26
C ASP A 332 -10.83 12.71 -12.17
N LEU A 333 -9.70 12.32 -11.59
CA LEU A 333 -9.61 11.26 -10.59
C LEU A 333 -9.09 11.81 -9.25
N PRO A 334 -9.56 11.26 -8.12
CA PRO A 334 -9.09 11.62 -6.79
C PRO A 334 -7.73 10.97 -6.50
N ILE A 335 -6.67 11.59 -6.97
CA ILE A 335 -5.28 11.12 -6.81
C ILE A 335 -4.52 12.05 -5.85
N ILE A 336 -3.69 11.47 -4.98
CA ILE A 336 -2.69 12.14 -4.16
C ILE A 336 -1.32 11.77 -4.71
N ALA A 337 -0.47 12.77 -4.96
CA ALA A 337 0.90 12.55 -5.41
C ALA A 337 1.85 12.55 -4.20
N GLU A 338 2.62 11.47 -4.02
CA GLU A 338 3.72 11.48 -3.07
C GLU A 338 4.91 12.21 -3.69
N ASP A 339 5.14 13.44 -3.20
CA ASP A 339 6.17 14.37 -3.65
C ASP A 339 7.18 14.67 -2.52
N LEU A 340 7.61 13.63 -1.80
CA LEU A 340 8.58 13.75 -0.74
C LEU A 340 10.03 13.66 -1.25
N GLY A 341 10.98 14.14 -0.44
CA GLY A 341 12.41 14.12 -0.73
C GLY A 341 12.89 15.31 -1.56
N PHE A 342 14.02 15.15 -2.26
CA PHE A 342 14.61 16.23 -3.06
C PHE A 342 13.82 16.42 -4.36
N LEU A 343 13.21 17.59 -4.52
CA LEU A 343 12.37 17.92 -5.68
C LEU A 343 13.04 18.99 -6.55
N THR A 344 12.98 18.79 -7.85
CA THR A 344 13.39 19.77 -8.85
C THR A 344 12.21 20.63 -9.28
N GLU A 345 12.47 21.79 -9.93
CA GLU A 345 11.40 22.64 -10.45
C GLU A 345 10.53 21.91 -11.50
N ASP A 346 11.11 20.96 -12.24
CA ASP A 346 10.36 20.14 -13.20
C ASP A 346 9.36 19.21 -12.50
N VAL A 347 9.68 18.66 -11.32
CA VAL A 347 8.76 17.87 -10.50
C VAL A 347 7.64 18.76 -9.94
N HIS A 348 7.98 19.94 -9.44
CA HIS A 348 6.98 20.91 -9.00
C HIS A 348 6.05 21.33 -10.14
N LYS A 349 6.60 21.49 -11.35
CA LYS A 349 5.82 21.77 -12.55
C LYS A 349 4.86 20.63 -12.87
N LEU A 350 5.33 19.37 -12.85
CA LEU A 350 4.49 18.20 -13.08
C LEU A 350 3.34 18.13 -12.08
N LEU A 351 3.62 18.38 -10.80
CA LEU A 351 2.61 18.41 -9.74
C LEU A 351 1.54 19.51 -9.99
N ARG A 352 1.99 20.72 -10.34
CA ARG A 352 1.05 21.81 -10.69
C ARG A 352 0.21 21.48 -11.93
N ASP A 353 0.83 20.95 -12.98
CA ASP A 353 0.16 20.63 -14.24
C ASP A 353 -0.85 19.48 -14.09
N SER A 354 -0.56 18.51 -13.20
CA SER A 354 -1.49 17.42 -12.89
C SER A 354 -2.68 17.87 -12.03
N GLY A 355 -2.50 18.93 -11.24
CA GLY A 355 -3.49 19.41 -10.27
C GLY A 355 -3.65 18.55 -9.03
N PHE A 356 -2.83 17.50 -8.86
CA PHE A 356 -2.90 16.61 -7.71
C PHE A 356 -2.39 17.28 -6.43
N PRO A 357 -3.01 17.02 -5.26
CA PRO A 357 -2.44 17.42 -4.00
C PRO A 357 -1.13 16.66 -3.73
N GLY A 358 -0.11 17.39 -3.33
CA GLY A 358 1.14 16.84 -2.81
C GLY A 358 1.05 16.57 -1.30
N MET A 359 2.12 16.02 -0.73
CA MET A 359 2.21 15.63 0.67
C MET A 359 3.08 16.60 1.47
N LYS A 360 2.74 16.76 2.74
CA LYS A 360 3.50 17.52 3.73
C LYS A 360 3.67 16.69 4.99
N VAL A 361 4.91 16.52 5.46
CA VAL A 361 5.26 15.69 6.62
C VAL A 361 5.93 16.55 7.67
N LEU A 362 5.30 16.70 8.85
CA LEU A 362 5.80 17.56 9.91
C LEU A 362 7.14 17.11 10.48
N GLU A 363 7.41 15.82 10.54
CA GLU A 363 8.71 15.30 11.02
C GLU A 363 9.90 15.79 10.20
N PHE A 364 9.69 16.25 8.96
CA PHE A 364 10.74 16.84 8.11
C PHE A 364 10.87 18.37 8.28
N ALA A 365 10.09 18.99 9.19
CA ALA A 365 9.96 20.43 9.25
C ALA A 365 10.98 21.14 10.16
N PHE A 366 11.57 20.44 11.13
CA PHE A 366 12.11 21.08 12.32
C PHE A 366 13.64 21.15 12.38
N ASP A 367 14.37 20.88 11.30
CA ASP A 367 15.81 21.15 11.26
C ASP A 367 16.05 22.67 11.19
N PRO A 368 16.62 23.31 12.22
CA PRO A 368 16.82 24.77 12.24
C PRO A 368 17.94 25.25 11.32
N ARG A 369 18.73 24.32 10.77
CA ARG A 369 19.88 24.60 9.89
C ARG A 369 19.48 24.82 8.43
N GLU A 370 18.24 24.44 8.06
CA GLU A 370 17.74 24.50 6.70
C GLU A 370 16.38 25.21 6.61
N GLU A 371 16.14 25.88 5.47
CA GLU A 371 14.79 26.35 5.14
C GLU A 371 13.90 25.16 4.81
N SER A 372 12.81 25.00 5.55
CA SER A 372 11.91 23.86 5.39
C SER A 372 10.60 24.25 4.71
N ASN A 373 10.30 23.58 3.60
CA ASN A 373 9.00 23.64 2.93
C ASN A 373 7.92 22.77 3.64
N TYR A 374 8.27 22.16 4.76
CA TYR A 374 7.38 21.33 5.57
C TYR A 374 6.84 22.06 6.81
N LEU A 375 7.22 23.32 7.07
CA LEU A 375 6.61 24.13 8.10
C LEU A 375 5.20 24.60 7.67
N PRO A 376 4.18 24.51 8.53
CA PRO A 376 2.78 24.74 8.17
C PRO A 376 2.46 26.08 7.49
N TYR A 377 3.21 27.12 7.75
CA TYR A 377 3.01 28.44 7.11
C TYR A 377 3.41 28.46 5.62
N THR A 378 4.14 27.44 5.14
CA THR A 378 4.53 27.31 3.72
C THR A 378 3.52 26.52 2.89
N TYR A 379 2.50 25.90 3.52
CA TYR A 379 1.57 25.02 2.82
C TYR A 379 0.58 25.80 1.94
N ASN A 380 0.09 25.13 0.92
CA ASN A 380 -1.12 25.51 0.20
C ASN A 380 -2.29 24.57 0.59
N SER A 381 -3.52 24.96 0.27
CA SER A 381 -4.70 24.16 0.61
C SER A 381 -4.77 22.83 -0.14
N ASN A 382 -4.32 22.81 -1.41
CA ASN A 382 -4.28 21.58 -2.23
C ASN A 382 -3.12 20.66 -1.80
N SER A 383 -3.16 20.19 -0.57
CA SER A 383 -2.14 19.31 0.00
C SER A 383 -2.73 18.36 1.06
N VAL A 384 -2.01 17.29 1.33
CA VAL A 384 -2.28 16.36 2.43
C VAL A 384 -1.16 16.47 3.45
N VAL A 385 -1.49 16.83 4.69
CA VAL A 385 -0.52 16.90 5.78
C VAL A 385 -0.55 15.64 6.62
N TYR A 386 0.64 15.19 7.00
CA TYR A 386 0.91 14.11 7.94
C TYR A 386 1.76 14.65 9.10
N VAL A 387 1.70 14.03 10.28
CA VAL A 387 2.79 14.20 11.26
C VAL A 387 3.98 13.36 10.79
N GLY A 388 3.80 12.07 10.65
CA GLY A 388 4.67 11.10 9.97
C GLY A 388 3.85 10.16 9.11
N THR A 389 4.48 9.51 8.12
CA THR A 389 3.91 8.44 7.28
C THR A 389 4.29 7.07 7.83
N HIS A 390 3.89 6.00 7.17
CA HIS A 390 4.29 4.62 7.52
C HIS A 390 5.81 4.36 7.38
N ASP A 391 6.54 5.21 6.67
CA ASP A 391 8.01 5.14 6.51
C ASP A 391 8.76 5.90 7.60
N ASN A 392 8.07 6.80 8.28
CA ASN A 392 8.59 7.54 9.41
C ASN A 392 8.51 6.69 10.70
N ASN A 393 9.21 7.12 11.75
CA ASN A 393 8.97 6.58 13.08
C ASN A 393 7.59 7.03 13.59
N THR A 394 7.15 6.53 14.73
CA THR A 394 6.08 7.18 15.48
C THR A 394 6.60 8.50 16.05
N VAL A 395 5.71 9.45 16.37
CA VAL A 395 6.15 10.74 16.93
C VAL A 395 7.00 10.56 18.18
N LEU A 396 6.64 9.65 19.10
CA LEU A 396 7.47 9.39 20.29
C LEU A 396 8.84 8.83 19.92
N GLY A 397 8.88 7.86 19.02
CA GLY A 397 10.16 7.30 18.57
C GLY A 397 11.00 8.31 17.80
N TRP A 398 10.38 9.18 17.00
CA TRP A 398 11.06 10.26 16.30
C TRP A 398 11.66 11.28 17.27
N ILE A 399 10.95 11.68 18.34
CA ILE A 399 11.47 12.59 19.37
C ILE A 399 12.73 12.03 20.03
N ASP A 400 12.77 10.71 20.28
CA ASP A 400 13.93 10.04 20.89
C ASP A 400 15.14 9.99 19.95
N GLU A 401 14.96 10.14 18.64
CA GLU A 401 16.02 10.14 17.62
C GLU A 401 16.55 11.55 17.28
N LEU A 402 15.88 12.63 17.74
CA LEU A 402 16.25 14.01 17.41
C LEU A 402 17.53 14.46 18.10
N ASP A 403 18.31 15.25 17.38
CA ASP A 403 19.36 16.06 18.02
C ASP A 403 18.75 17.20 18.85
N GLU A 404 19.55 17.74 19.78
CA GLU A 404 19.09 18.72 20.76
C GLU A 404 18.57 20.01 20.10
N ASP A 405 19.22 20.51 19.05
CA ASP A 405 18.85 21.75 18.34
C ASP A 405 17.51 21.59 17.63
N THR A 406 17.29 20.45 16.98
CA THR A 406 16.04 20.11 16.28
C THR A 406 14.89 19.93 17.26
N LEU A 407 15.13 19.25 18.38
CA LEU A 407 14.13 19.07 19.43
C LEU A 407 13.73 20.41 20.08
N GLU A 408 14.71 21.27 20.39
CA GLU A 408 14.45 22.58 20.95
C GLU A 408 13.63 23.46 19.98
N PHE A 409 13.99 23.47 18.70
CA PHE A 409 13.23 24.19 17.69
C PHE A 409 11.79 23.67 17.56
N CYS A 410 11.62 22.34 17.54
CA CYS A 410 10.29 21.73 17.50
C CYS A 410 9.44 22.18 18.71
N LYS A 411 9.96 22.04 19.93
CA LYS A 411 9.28 22.44 21.16
C LYS A 411 8.89 23.91 21.16
N LYS A 412 9.81 24.78 20.73
CA LYS A 412 9.57 26.23 20.60
C LYS A 412 8.46 26.51 19.57
N TYR A 413 8.48 25.81 18.42
CA TYR A 413 7.49 26.02 17.36
C TYR A 413 6.08 25.62 17.80
N ILE A 414 5.94 24.50 18.49
CA ILE A 414 4.64 23.99 18.97
C ILE A 414 4.20 24.58 20.32
N ASP A 415 5.04 25.40 20.95
CA ASP A 415 4.81 25.98 22.28
C ASP A 415 4.46 24.90 23.32
N SER A 416 5.32 23.88 23.47
CA SER A 416 5.11 22.79 24.43
C SER A 416 6.39 22.07 24.80
N GLU A 417 6.50 21.72 26.10
CA GLU A 417 7.57 20.87 26.64
C GLU A 417 7.10 19.41 26.85
N ASP A 418 5.84 19.21 27.25
CA ASP A 418 5.39 17.91 27.78
C ASP A 418 4.38 17.15 26.91
N ASP A 419 3.64 17.82 26.00
CA ASP A 419 2.56 17.18 25.20
C ASP A 419 2.88 17.25 23.70
N ILE A 420 4.10 16.84 23.32
CA ILE A 420 4.61 17.04 21.95
C ILE A 420 3.75 16.30 20.93
N VAL A 421 3.36 15.04 21.20
CA VAL A 421 2.57 14.21 20.28
C VAL A 421 1.26 14.91 19.90
N TRP A 422 0.45 15.27 20.90
CA TRP A 422 -0.85 15.91 20.63
C TRP A 422 -0.71 17.32 20.11
N LYS A 423 0.37 18.02 20.44
CA LYS A 423 0.66 19.36 19.87
C LYS A 423 1.01 19.27 18.39
N LEU A 424 1.81 18.30 17.96
CA LEU A 424 2.09 18.04 16.54
C LEU A 424 0.83 17.60 15.79
N ILE A 425 0.00 16.72 16.37
CA ILE A 425 -1.30 16.37 15.81
C ILE A 425 -2.17 17.64 15.63
N LYS A 426 -2.27 18.50 16.65
CA LYS A 426 -3.02 19.76 16.56
C LYS A 426 -2.44 20.69 15.50
N THR A 427 -1.11 20.75 15.37
CA THR A 427 -0.42 21.56 14.35
C THR A 427 -0.80 21.08 12.94
N ALA A 428 -0.78 19.76 12.68
CA ALA A 428 -1.25 19.19 11.43
C ALA A 428 -2.74 19.52 11.18
N MET A 429 -3.58 19.34 12.20
CA MET A 429 -5.02 19.60 12.10
C MET A 429 -5.34 21.09 11.90
N ALA A 430 -4.53 22.00 12.44
CA ALA A 430 -4.67 23.46 12.29
C ALA A 430 -4.20 23.97 10.92
N SER A 431 -3.31 23.26 10.22
CA SER A 431 -2.73 23.67 8.94
C SER A 431 -3.79 23.99 7.88
N VAL A 432 -3.41 24.70 6.82
CA VAL A 432 -4.31 25.07 5.71
C VAL A 432 -4.59 23.89 4.76
N SER A 433 -3.86 22.79 4.87
CA SER A 433 -4.06 21.60 4.02
C SER A 433 -5.50 21.09 4.05
N ASP A 434 -6.06 20.75 2.91
CA ASP A 434 -7.43 20.26 2.81
C ASP A 434 -7.62 18.91 3.51
N THR A 435 -6.60 18.07 3.53
CA THR A 435 -6.63 16.78 4.21
C THR A 435 -5.52 16.67 5.25
N ALA A 436 -5.83 16.16 6.44
CA ALA A 436 -4.84 15.80 7.47
C ALA A 436 -4.98 14.32 7.81
N ILE A 437 -3.89 13.57 7.73
CA ILE A 437 -3.84 12.14 8.03
C ILE A 437 -2.84 11.92 9.17
N ILE A 438 -3.27 11.20 10.20
CA ILE A 438 -2.45 10.90 11.37
C ILE A 438 -2.32 9.38 11.50
N GLN A 439 -1.13 8.89 11.83
CA GLN A 439 -0.93 7.46 12.13
C GLN A 439 -1.73 7.06 13.37
N MET A 440 -2.32 5.86 13.36
CA MET A 440 -3.01 5.34 14.55
C MET A 440 -2.08 5.21 15.74
N GLN A 441 -0.82 4.87 15.51
CA GLN A 441 0.22 4.75 16.52
C GLN A 441 0.44 6.05 17.30
N ASP A 442 0.37 7.20 16.62
CA ASP A 442 0.54 8.51 17.26
C ASP A 442 -0.66 8.86 18.13
N TYR A 443 -1.88 8.53 17.69
CA TYR A 443 -3.07 8.68 18.54
C TYR A 443 -3.04 7.78 19.78
N LEU A 444 -2.35 6.64 19.70
CA LEU A 444 -2.13 5.71 20.80
C LEU A 444 -0.90 6.06 21.66
N GLU A 445 -0.14 7.08 21.25
CA GLU A 445 1.10 7.53 21.93
C GLU A 445 2.11 6.37 22.09
N LEU A 446 2.34 5.60 21.01
CA LEU A 446 3.27 4.47 20.99
C LEU A 446 4.67 4.90 20.53
N GLY A 447 5.70 4.23 21.03
CA GLY A 447 7.09 4.46 20.67
C GLY A 447 7.54 3.69 19.43
N SER A 448 8.86 3.62 19.20
CA SER A 448 9.49 2.98 18.03
C SER A 448 9.12 1.50 17.86
N GLU A 449 8.68 0.82 18.91
CA GLU A 449 8.21 -0.56 18.84
C GLU A 449 6.96 -0.74 17.97
N ALA A 450 6.27 0.36 17.67
CA ALA A 450 5.09 0.39 16.81
C ALA A 450 5.38 0.96 15.41
N ARG A 451 6.63 1.25 15.08
CA ARG A 451 7.02 1.70 13.74
C ARG A 451 6.65 0.66 12.69
N MET A 452 6.04 1.11 11.57
CA MET A 452 5.57 0.21 10.53
C MET A 452 6.70 -0.21 9.59
N ASN A 453 7.49 0.75 9.13
CA ASN A 453 8.58 0.52 8.18
C ASN A 453 9.81 1.37 8.50
N THR A 454 10.98 0.75 8.34
CA THR A 454 12.26 1.45 8.30
C THR A 454 12.82 1.25 6.88
N PRO A 455 12.80 2.28 6.02
CA PRO A 455 13.31 2.18 4.67
C PRO A 455 14.74 1.64 4.60
N SER A 456 15.05 0.86 3.57
CA SER A 456 16.36 0.23 3.35
C SER A 456 16.78 -0.84 4.38
N VAL A 457 15.91 -1.24 5.29
CA VAL A 457 16.16 -2.32 6.26
C VAL A 457 15.36 -3.56 5.85
N LEU A 458 16.04 -4.70 5.70
CA LEU A 458 15.38 -5.98 5.44
C LEU A 458 14.97 -6.64 6.76
N GLY A 459 13.71 -7.07 6.83
CA GLY A 459 13.13 -7.74 7.99
C GLY A 459 12.71 -6.79 9.11
N GLY A 460 11.83 -7.26 9.98
CA GLY A 460 11.29 -6.48 11.11
C GLY A 460 10.26 -5.41 10.75
N ASN A 461 9.99 -5.20 9.48
CA ASN A 461 9.02 -4.24 8.97
C ASN A 461 7.64 -4.87 8.77
N TRP A 462 6.59 -4.05 8.67
CA TRP A 462 5.20 -4.42 8.33
C TRP A 462 4.51 -5.31 9.34
N GLN A 463 5.06 -5.45 10.56
CA GLN A 463 4.63 -6.43 11.55
C GLN A 463 3.71 -5.87 12.63
N TRP A 464 3.80 -4.57 12.94
CA TRP A 464 3.07 -3.99 14.06
C TRP A 464 1.56 -4.21 13.97
N ARG A 465 0.96 -4.54 15.13
CA ARG A 465 -0.49 -4.74 15.30
C ARG A 465 -1.03 -4.04 16.53
N MET A 466 -2.18 -3.39 16.37
CA MET A 466 -2.93 -2.75 17.44
C MET A 466 -3.56 -3.79 18.39
N GLY A 467 -3.70 -3.45 19.65
CA GLY A 467 -4.39 -4.25 20.65
C GLY A 467 -5.92 -4.22 20.50
N LYS A 468 -6.61 -5.29 20.93
CA LYS A 468 -8.08 -5.40 20.81
C LYS A 468 -8.86 -4.31 21.56
N ASN A 469 -8.27 -3.71 22.62
CA ASN A 469 -8.93 -2.76 23.50
C ASN A 469 -8.46 -1.31 23.33
N ASP A 470 -7.65 -1.03 22.31
CA ASP A 470 -7.04 0.29 22.10
C ASP A 470 -8.05 1.31 21.55
N LEU A 471 -9.05 0.85 20.80
CA LEU A 471 -10.12 1.67 20.26
C LEU A 471 -11.17 2.00 21.35
N THR A 472 -10.87 2.97 22.21
CA THR A 472 -11.77 3.37 23.31
C THR A 472 -12.65 4.56 22.91
N ASP A 473 -13.85 4.65 23.49
CA ASP A 473 -14.75 5.79 23.33
C ASP A 473 -14.09 7.10 23.80
N LYS A 474 -13.23 7.04 24.83
CA LYS A 474 -12.47 8.19 25.32
C LYS A 474 -11.51 8.72 24.25
N LEU A 475 -10.80 7.85 23.57
CA LEU A 475 -9.90 8.21 22.48
C LEU A 475 -10.67 8.77 21.28
N ALA A 476 -11.75 8.09 20.87
CA ALA A 476 -12.62 8.56 19.79
C ALA A 476 -13.14 9.98 20.07
N LYS A 477 -13.58 10.26 21.29
CA LYS A 477 -14.05 11.58 21.71
C LYS A 477 -12.92 12.62 21.68
N LYS A 478 -11.72 12.28 22.19
CA LYS A 478 -10.56 13.20 22.17
C LYS A 478 -10.19 13.60 20.73
N ILE A 479 -10.21 12.62 19.79
CA ILE A 479 -9.95 12.85 18.37
C ILE A 479 -11.08 13.70 17.74
N ALA A 480 -12.33 13.38 18.02
CA ALA A 480 -13.49 14.12 17.53
C ALA A 480 -13.47 15.60 17.96
N ASP A 481 -13.13 15.86 19.21
CA ASP A 481 -13.04 17.22 19.76
C ASP A 481 -12.00 18.08 18.99
N ILE A 482 -10.82 17.51 18.71
CA ILE A 482 -9.79 18.17 17.93
C ILE A 482 -10.26 18.36 16.48
N THR A 483 -10.84 17.35 15.87
CA THR A 483 -11.35 17.38 14.51
C THR A 483 -12.37 18.50 14.31
N CYS A 484 -13.33 18.63 15.23
CA CYS A 484 -14.32 19.70 15.21
C CYS A 484 -13.70 21.08 15.49
N THR A 485 -12.78 21.16 16.46
CA THR A 485 -12.10 22.42 16.81
C THR A 485 -11.40 23.05 15.62
N TYR A 486 -10.72 22.25 14.82
CA TYR A 486 -9.98 22.73 13.64
C TYR A 486 -10.81 22.70 12.34
N GLY A 487 -12.13 22.53 12.42
CA GLY A 487 -13.04 22.66 11.29
C GLY A 487 -12.84 21.58 10.20
N ARG A 488 -12.45 20.35 10.61
CA ARG A 488 -12.30 19.19 9.70
C ARG A 488 -13.50 18.26 9.75
N SER A 489 -14.51 18.61 10.53
CA SER A 489 -15.85 18.04 10.55
C SER A 489 -16.84 19.13 10.93
N GLU A 490 -18.13 18.87 10.70
CA GLU A 490 -19.18 19.79 11.10
C GLU A 490 -19.12 20.06 12.61
N ARG A 491 -19.22 21.33 12.98
CA ARG A 491 -19.37 21.74 14.40
C ARG A 491 -20.74 21.28 14.87
N GLN A 492 -20.77 20.60 16.02
CA GLN A 492 -22.02 20.25 16.68
C GLN A 492 -22.70 21.49 17.22
#